data_4086db44f0bdd896c5248d2bfda227d5
#
_entry.id   4086db44f0bdd896c5248d2bfda227d5
#
_cell.length_a   1.000
_cell.length_b   1.000
_cell.length_c   1.000
_cell.angle_alpha   90.00
_cell.angle_beta   90.00
_cell.angle_gamma   90.00
#
_symmetry.space_group_name_H-M   'P 1'
#
loop_
_entity.id
_entity.type
_entity.pdbx_description
1 polymer ?
#
loop_
_entity_poly.entity_id
_entity_poly.type
_entity_poly.pdbx_seq_one_letter_code
_entity_poly.pdbx_strand_id
1 'polypeptide(L)'
;MKKFITLSLLLAVGFANAQAFKGKGDVKFNLGVNIQDGGSGIGISSDFGLGENMSYGFAASYLLSASSDDLGNKPEFGDRIDAKFRFNANLGNVFQLDKKMDIYPGLDLGLRNFGAHLGFRYFFTEGFGIFTEAGIPIASYKTSPVGFDKLNNQFVFNIGASFNL
;
A
#
# COMPACT_ATOMS: atom_id res chain seq x y z
N MET A 1 -25.94 -3.83 -26.09
CA MET A 1 -26.59 -4.56 -24.99
C MET A 1 -25.94 -5.91 -24.69
N LYS A 2 -25.68 -6.81 -25.68
CA LYS A 2 -25.05 -8.14 -25.41
C LYS A 2 -23.67 -8.05 -24.72
N LYS A 3 -22.82 -7.09 -25.10
CA LYS A 3 -21.48 -6.88 -24.48
C LYS A 3 -21.54 -6.43 -23.02
N PHE A 4 -22.56 -5.65 -22.63
CA PHE A 4 -22.76 -5.25 -21.23
C PHE A 4 -23.27 -6.40 -20.36
N ILE A 5 -24.12 -7.27 -20.92
CA ILE A 5 -24.63 -8.46 -20.23
C ILE A 5 -23.47 -9.46 -20.00
N THR A 6 -22.61 -9.65 -20.99
CA THR A 6 -21.41 -10.53 -20.86
C THR A 6 -20.43 -9.99 -19.82
N LEU A 7 -20.20 -8.66 -19.79
CA LEU A 7 -19.33 -8.03 -18.80
C LEU A 7 -19.91 -8.13 -17.39
N SER A 8 -21.24 -7.95 -17.25
CA SER A 8 -21.93 -8.10 -15.96
C SER A 8 -21.95 -9.55 -15.48
N LEU A 9 -22.06 -10.54 -16.38
CA LEU A 9 -21.98 -11.96 -16.05
C LEU A 9 -20.55 -12.37 -15.64
N LEU A 10 -19.52 -11.86 -16.32
CA LEU A 10 -18.12 -12.08 -15.94
C LEU A 10 -17.79 -11.48 -14.57
N LEU A 11 -18.35 -10.31 -14.26
CA LEU A 11 -18.24 -9.71 -12.94
C LEU A 11 -18.98 -10.53 -11.86
N ALA A 12 -20.16 -11.09 -12.19
CA ALA A 12 -20.98 -11.84 -11.24
C ALA A 12 -20.37 -13.20 -10.84
N VAL A 13 -19.67 -13.87 -11.76
CA VAL A 13 -19.01 -15.17 -11.48
C VAL A 13 -17.79 -15.00 -10.54
N GLY A 14 -17.12 -13.83 -10.55
CA GLY A 14 -15.98 -13.54 -9.68
C GLY A 14 -16.33 -13.26 -8.21
N PHE A 15 -17.61 -13.11 -7.85
CA PHE A 15 -17.99 -12.75 -6.46
C PHE A 15 -18.00 -13.93 -5.47
N ALA A 16 -17.95 -15.18 -5.95
CA ALA A 16 -18.25 -16.33 -5.09
C ALA A 16 -17.11 -16.74 -4.14
N ASN A 17 -15.84 -16.44 -4.47
CA ASN A 17 -14.67 -16.93 -3.71
C ASN A 17 -13.60 -15.87 -3.44
N ALA A 18 -13.92 -14.57 -3.46
CA ALA A 18 -12.98 -13.51 -3.17
C ALA A 18 -12.37 -13.69 -1.77
N GLN A 19 -11.04 -13.74 -1.67
CA GLN A 19 -10.33 -13.84 -0.40
C GLN A 19 -9.21 -12.80 -0.34
N ALA A 20 -9.27 -11.96 0.71
CA ALA A 20 -8.34 -10.86 0.88
C ALA A 20 -6.92 -11.31 1.24
N PHE A 21 -6.77 -12.47 1.93
CA PHE A 21 -5.48 -13.10 2.18
C PHE A 21 -5.66 -14.63 2.26
N LYS A 22 -4.91 -15.36 1.44
CA LYS A 22 -5.02 -16.82 1.32
C LYS A 22 -3.94 -17.58 2.11
N GLY A 23 -2.99 -16.86 2.72
CA GLY A 23 -1.89 -17.46 3.46
C GLY A 23 -0.64 -17.70 2.60
N LYS A 24 0.05 -18.82 2.84
CA LYS A 24 1.31 -19.14 2.14
C LYS A 24 1.13 -19.21 0.63
N GLY A 25 1.99 -18.48 -0.10
CA GLY A 25 1.97 -18.44 -1.55
C GLY A 25 1.00 -17.43 -2.14
N ASP A 26 0.26 -16.70 -1.29
CA ASP A 26 -0.57 -15.59 -1.73
C ASP A 26 0.29 -14.43 -2.24
N VAL A 27 -0.08 -13.81 -3.34
CA VAL A 27 0.62 -12.65 -3.91
C VAL A 27 -0.37 -11.53 -4.12
N LYS A 28 -0.15 -10.42 -3.43
CA LYS A 28 -0.93 -9.19 -3.60
C LYS A 28 -0.10 -8.15 -4.32
N PHE A 29 -0.71 -7.47 -5.25
CA PHE A 29 -0.16 -6.28 -5.88
C PHE A 29 -1.10 -5.10 -5.66
N ASN A 30 -0.57 -4.00 -5.14
CA ASN A 30 -1.33 -2.79 -4.88
C ASN A 30 -0.78 -1.65 -5.75
N LEU A 31 -1.69 -0.86 -6.32
CA LEU A 31 -1.38 0.36 -7.06
C LEU A 31 -2.33 1.46 -6.60
N GLY A 32 -1.80 2.60 -6.19
CA GLY A 32 -2.63 3.66 -5.66
C GLY A 32 -1.99 5.03 -5.66
N VAL A 33 -2.74 5.97 -5.09
CA VAL A 33 -2.29 7.33 -4.82
C VAL A 33 -1.59 7.35 -3.46
N ASN A 34 -0.43 7.99 -3.41
CA ASN A 34 0.33 8.30 -2.21
C ASN A 34 0.07 9.76 -1.84
N ILE A 35 -0.34 10.01 -0.61
CA ILE A 35 -0.72 11.32 -0.10
C ILE A 35 0.04 11.58 1.19
N GLN A 36 0.71 12.71 1.26
CA GLN A 36 1.43 13.15 2.45
C GLN A 36 1.47 14.68 2.52
N ASP A 37 1.88 15.24 3.65
CA ASP A 37 2.07 16.68 3.75
C ASP A 37 3.17 17.14 2.78
N GLY A 38 2.90 18.23 2.05
CA GLY A 38 3.80 18.77 1.04
C GLY A 38 3.94 17.93 -0.24
N GLY A 39 3.17 16.85 -0.44
CA GLY A 39 3.27 16.09 -1.68
C GLY A 39 2.21 15.02 -1.91
N SER A 40 2.00 14.69 -3.17
CA SER A 40 1.19 13.55 -3.59
C SER A 40 1.79 12.87 -4.82
N GLY A 41 1.50 11.60 -4.98
CA GLY A 41 2.07 10.80 -6.07
C GLY A 41 1.42 9.46 -6.25
N ILE A 42 2.17 8.54 -6.80
CA ILE A 42 1.77 7.16 -7.01
C ILE A 42 2.57 6.23 -6.10
N GLY A 43 1.94 5.17 -5.64
CA GLY A 43 2.56 4.11 -4.85
C GLY A 43 2.20 2.75 -5.41
N ILE A 44 3.14 1.83 -5.34
CA ILE A 44 2.97 0.42 -5.65
C ILE A 44 3.48 -0.41 -4.49
N SER A 45 2.88 -1.57 -4.25
CA SER A 45 3.46 -2.56 -3.36
C SER A 45 3.14 -3.98 -3.81
N SER A 46 3.99 -4.92 -3.44
CA SER A 46 3.73 -6.35 -3.60
C SER A 46 3.99 -7.06 -2.28
N ASP A 47 3.03 -7.86 -1.83
CA ASP A 47 3.11 -8.65 -0.61
C ASP A 47 3.05 -10.15 -0.97
N PHE A 48 3.94 -10.95 -0.37
CA PHE A 48 4.09 -12.38 -0.58
C PHE A 48 3.80 -13.13 0.71
N GLY A 49 2.79 -14.00 0.71
CA GLY A 49 2.38 -14.78 1.87
C GLY A 49 3.44 -15.78 2.31
N LEU A 50 3.91 -15.68 3.56
CA LEU A 50 4.87 -16.58 4.19
C LEU A 50 4.20 -17.75 4.94
N GLY A 51 3.05 -17.52 5.49
CA GLY A 51 2.31 -18.45 6.31
C GLY A 51 0.84 -18.07 6.37
N GLU A 52 0.11 -18.59 7.36
CA GLU A 52 -1.34 -18.38 7.47
C GLU A 52 -1.73 -16.92 7.67
N ASN A 53 -0.91 -16.15 8.41
CA ASN A 53 -1.24 -14.78 8.81
C ASN A 53 -0.05 -13.80 8.67
N MET A 54 0.95 -14.13 7.84
CA MET A 54 2.12 -13.27 7.67
C MET A 54 2.50 -13.14 6.21
N SER A 55 2.97 -11.97 5.82
CA SER A 55 3.54 -11.70 4.51
C SER A 55 4.74 -10.76 4.61
N TYR A 56 5.65 -10.85 3.65
CA TYR A 56 6.69 -9.88 3.40
C TYR A 56 6.47 -9.23 2.04
N GLY A 57 7.10 -8.11 1.81
CA GLY A 57 6.89 -7.45 0.54
C GLY A 57 7.83 -6.28 0.31
N PHE A 58 7.56 -5.60 -0.79
CA PHE A 58 8.26 -4.39 -1.20
C PHE A 58 7.24 -3.33 -1.55
N ALA A 59 7.54 -2.09 -1.21
CA ALA A 59 6.76 -0.93 -1.63
C ALA A 59 7.69 0.10 -2.25
N ALA A 60 7.16 0.83 -3.23
CA ALA A 60 7.83 1.99 -3.81
C ALA A 60 6.81 3.09 -4.08
N SER A 61 7.23 4.33 -3.95
CA SER A 61 6.40 5.49 -4.27
C SER A 61 7.21 6.57 -4.96
N TYR A 62 6.52 7.39 -5.74
CA TYR A 62 7.08 8.56 -6.39
C TYR A 62 6.10 9.72 -6.31
N LEU A 63 6.56 10.86 -5.76
CA LEU A 63 5.78 12.07 -5.65
C LEU A 63 5.73 12.80 -7.00
N LEU A 64 4.56 12.83 -7.61
CA LEU A 64 4.31 13.55 -8.86
C LEU A 64 4.21 15.06 -8.62
N SER A 65 3.59 15.44 -7.50
CA SER A 65 3.52 16.81 -7.02
C SER A 65 4.21 16.90 -5.66
N ALA A 66 5.09 17.87 -5.49
CA ALA A 66 5.70 18.17 -4.21
C ALA A 66 5.94 19.68 -4.10
N SER A 67 5.67 20.22 -2.91
CA SER A 67 5.83 21.66 -2.61
C SER A 67 7.29 22.07 -2.70
N SER A 68 7.52 23.32 -3.11
CA SER A 68 8.83 23.95 -3.00
C SER A 68 9.17 24.25 -1.53
N ASP A 69 10.45 24.39 -1.24
CA ASP A 69 10.90 24.88 0.06
C ASP A 69 10.66 26.40 0.21
N ASP A 70 10.98 26.95 1.37
CA ASP A 70 10.81 28.38 1.69
C ASP A 70 11.66 29.31 0.79
N LEU A 71 12.67 28.76 0.11
CA LEU A 71 13.55 29.47 -0.83
C LEU A 71 13.07 29.34 -2.28
N GLY A 72 11.96 28.60 -2.53
CA GLY A 72 11.42 28.36 -3.86
C GLY A 72 12.09 27.24 -4.65
N ASN A 73 13.01 26.48 -4.03
CA ASN A 73 13.64 25.31 -4.65
C ASN A 73 12.63 24.17 -4.76
N LYS A 74 12.75 23.35 -5.80
CA LYS A 74 11.92 22.16 -6.02
C LYS A 74 12.67 20.91 -5.61
N PRO A 75 11.98 19.90 -5.02
CA PRO A 75 12.61 18.63 -4.69
C PRO A 75 13.12 17.91 -5.93
N GLU A 76 14.30 17.33 -5.81
CA GLU A 76 14.93 16.53 -6.86
C GLU A 76 14.28 15.13 -6.94
N PHE A 77 14.67 14.34 -7.93
CA PHE A 77 14.18 12.97 -8.11
C PHE A 77 14.39 12.12 -6.84
N GLY A 78 15.59 12.22 -6.24
CA GLY A 78 15.94 11.50 -5.01
C GLY A 78 15.06 11.84 -3.81
N ASP A 79 14.53 13.07 -3.74
CA ASP A 79 13.64 13.51 -2.66
C ASP A 79 12.22 12.97 -2.82
N ARG A 80 11.83 12.70 -4.06
CA ARG A 80 10.48 12.28 -4.42
C ARG A 80 10.26 10.78 -4.37
N ILE A 81 11.33 9.98 -4.51
CA ILE A 81 11.27 8.52 -4.49
C ILE A 81 11.39 7.98 -3.08
N ASP A 82 10.66 6.92 -2.79
CA ASP A 82 10.87 6.06 -1.62
C ASP A 82 10.75 4.60 -2.03
N ALA A 83 11.50 3.75 -1.33
CA ALA A 83 11.40 2.30 -1.46
C ALA A 83 11.54 1.66 -0.09
N LYS A 84 10.72 0.63 0.17
CA LYS A 84 10.63 -0.03 1.46
C LYS A 84 10.58 -1.54 1.29
N PHE A 85 11.29 -2.25 2.13
CA PHE A 85 10.98 -3.63 2.47
C PHE A 85 9.94 -3.62 3.58
N ARG A 86 8.95 -4.52 3.51
CA ARG A 86 7.84 -4.54 4.47
C ARG A 86 7.55 -5.93 4.97
N PHE A 87 7.03 -6.00 6.19
CA PHE A 87 6.56 -7.22 6.82
C PHE A 87 5.19 -6.97 7.46
N ASN A 88 4.20 -7.80 7.13
CA ASN A 88 2.82 -7.62 7.54
C ASN A 88 2.33 -8.81 8.37
N ALA A 89 1.49 -8.52 9.36
CA ALA A 89 0.61 -9.48 10.00
C ALA A 89 -0.79 -9.35 9.40
N ASN A 90 -1.27 -10.37 8.68
CA ASN A 90 -2.57 -10.40 8.04
C ASN A 90 -3.60 -10.94 9.04
N LEU A 91 -4.41 -10.07 9.62
CA LEU A 91 -5.24 -10.37 10.78
C LEU A 91 -6.72 -10.63 10.44
N GLY A 92 -7.10 -10.58 9.15
CA GLY A 92 -8.47 -10.85 8.73
C GLY A 92 -9.00 -12.19 9.24
N ASN A 93 -8.22 -13.25 9.08
CA ASN A 93 -8.56 -14.59 9.57
C ASN A 93 -8.56 -14.67 11.11
N VAL A 94 -7.63 -13.98 11.78
CA VAL A 94 -7.50 -13.98 13.24
C VAL A 94 -8.72 -13.33 13.89
N PHE A 95 -9.21 -12.23 13.31
CA PHE A 95 -10.39 -11.52 13.80
C PHE A 95 -11.70 -12.09 13.24
N GLN A 96 -11.65 -13.19 12.46
CA GLN A 96 -12.81 -13.81 11.82
C GLN A 96 -13.63 -12.82 10.99
N LEU A 97 -12.94 -11.91 10.31
CA LEU A 97 -13.57 -10.98 9.37
C LEU A 97 -14.13 -11.75 8.16
N ASP A 98 -15.00 -11.08 7.38
CA ASP A 98 -15.40 -11.62 6.09
C ASP A 98 -14.14 -11.98 5.27
N LYS A 99 -14.15 -13.12 4.58
CA LYS A 99 -13.01 -13.59 3.76
C LYS A 99 -12.53 -12.56 2.74
N LYS A 100 -13.40 -11.63 2.33
CA LYS A 100 -13.09 -10.54 1.42
C LYS A 100 -12.32 -9.39 2.07
N MET A 101 -12.19 -9.39 3.40
CA MET A 101 -11.58 -8.33 4.19
C MET A 101 -10.27 -8.79 4.82
N ASP A 102 -9.29 -7.89 4.85
CA ASP A 102 -8.08 -8.08 5.62
C ASP A 102 -7.64 -6.76 6.25
N ILE A 103 -7.18 -6.84 7.50
CA ILE A 103 -6.51 -5.77 8.21
C ILE A 103 -5.07 -6.23 8.43
N TYR A 104 -4.11 -5.41 8.01
CA TYR A 104 -2.71 -5.79 8.07
C TYR A 104 -1.84 -4.68 8.66
N PRO A 105 -1.60 -4.71 9.99
CA PRO A 105 -0.50 -3.96 10.57
C PRO A 105 0.84 -4.51 10.09
N GLY A 106 1.82 -3.63 9.93
CA GLY A 106 3.15 -4.05 9.47
C GLY A 106 4.25 -3.07 9.86
N LEU A 107 5.47 -3.49 9.55
CA LEU A 107 6.69 -2.73 9.73
C LEU A 107 7.36 -2.49 8.37
N ASP A 108 7.96 -1.33 8.21
CA ASP A 108 8.63 -0.89 7.00
C ASP A 108 10.10 -0.58 7.29
N LEU A 109 11.01 -1.14 6.50
CA LEU A 109 12.40 -0.75 6.44
C LEU A 109 12.61 0.02 5.12
N GLY A 110 12.56 1.34 5.19
CA GLY A 110 12.62 2.24 4.05
C GLY A 110 14.00 2.84 3.81
N LEU A 111 14.11 3.63 2.73
CA LEU A 111 15.33 4.39 2.43
C LEU A 111 15.56 5.53 3.42
N ARG A 112 14.53 6.04 4.08
CA ARG A 112 14.57 7.25 4.92
C ARG A 112 14.28 6.98 6.39
N ASN A 113 13.58 5.91 6.70
CA ASN A 113 13.14 5.59 8.06
C ASN A 113 12.85 4.11 8.22
N PHE A 114 12.84 3.69 9.47
CA PHE A 114 12.13 2.53 9.94
C PHE A 114 10.75 3.00 10.38
N GLY A 115 9.69 2.38 9.88
CA GLY A 115 8.32 2.82 10.08
C GLY A 115 7.37 1.67 10.43
N ALA A 116 6.13 2.04 10.68
CA ALA A 116 5.00 1.12 10.77
C ALA A 116 3.88 1.59 9.86
N HIS A 117 3.05 0.64 9.46
CA HIS A 117 1.82 0.93 8.73
C HIS A 117 0.66 0.08 9.23
N LEU A 118 -0.54 0.56 8.96
CA LEU A 118 -1.79 -0.17 9.12
C LEU A 118 -2.56 -0.10 7.81
N GLY A 119 -2.81 -1.25 7.23
CA GLY A 119 -3.57 -1.36 5.99
C GLY A 119 -4.90 -2.08 6.19
N PHE A 120 -5.82 -1.77 5.30
CA PHE A 120 -7.09 -2.48 5.13
C PHE A 120 -7.29 -2.75 3.65
N ARG A 121 -7.77 -3.95 3.31
CA ARG A 121 -8.15 -4.29 1.93
C ARG A 121 -9.50 -5.00 1.90
N TYR A 122 -10.22 -4.76 0.80
CA TYR A 122 -11.50 -5.38 0.51
C TYR A 122 -11.54 -5.86 -0.93
N PHE A 123 -11.79 -7.14 -1.15
CA PHE A 123 -11.85 -7.74 -2.48
C PHE A 123 -13.30 -7.90 -2.93
N PHE A 124 -13.62 -7.31 -4.07
CA PHE A 124 -14.92 -7.46 -4.73
C PHE A 124 -15.02 -8.79 -5.48
N THR A 125 -13.90 -9.21 -6.08
CA THR A 125 -13.74 -10.46 -6.85
C THR A 125 -12.48 -11.19 -6.39
N GLU A 126 -12.24 -12.40 -6.89
CA GLU A 126 -11.01 -13.16 -6.60
C GLU A 126 -9.73 -12.39 -6.96
N GLY A 127 -9.75 -11.61 -8.04
CA GLY A 127 -8.58 -10.93 -8.58
C GLY A 127 -8.52 -9.43 -8.29
N PHE A 128 -9.60 -8.79 -7.82
CA PHE A 128 -9.70 -7.34 -7.74
C PHE A 128 -10.36 -6.84 -6.46
N GLY A 129 -9.75 -5.86 -5.85
CA GLY A 129 -10.21 -5.17 -4.65
C GLY A 129 -9.70 -3.75 -4.56
N ILE A 130 -9.90 -3.16 -3.40
CA ILE A 130 -9.35 -1.86 -3.01
C ILE A 130 -8.54 -2.01 -1.74
N PHE A 131 -7.61 -1.09 -1.53
CA PHE A 131 -6.87 -0.98 -0.27
C PHE A 131 -6.77 0.46 0.19
N THR A 132 -6.60 0.60 1.48
CA THR A 132 -6.16 1.83 2.13
C THR A 132 -5.03 1.49 3.10
N GLU A 133 -4.06 2.39 3.26
CA GLU A 133 -2.93 2.17 4.15
C GLU A 133 -2.44 3.49 4.72
N ALA A 134 -2.27 3.53 6.04
CA ALA A 134 -1.69 4.65 6.76
C ALA A 134 -0.33 4.23 7.32
N GLY A 135 0.71 4.99 7.03
CA GLY A 135 2.09 4.75 7.46
C GLY A 135 2.65 5.91 8.26
N ILE A 136 3.48 5.59 9.26
CA ILE A 136 4.19 6.56 10.09
C ILE A 136 5.65 6.14 10.28
N PRO A 137 6.61 7.08 10.33
CA PRO A 137 7.96 6.77 10.75
C PRO A 137 8.01 6.51 12.26
N ILE A 138 8.73 5.47 12.67
CA ILE A 138 9.07 5.19 14.08
C ILE A 138 10.45 5.78 14.39
N ALA A 139 11.40 5.57 13.47
CA ALA A 139 12.76 6.08 13.60
C ALA A 139 13.26 6.61 12.25
N SER A 140 13.54 7.90 12.19
CA SER A 140 14.17 8.55 11.04
C SER A 140 15.66 8.32 11.06
N TYR A 141 16.28 8.08 9.91
CA TYR A 141 17.73 7.95 9.82
C TYR A 141 18.46 9.30 9.87
N LYS A 142 17.75 10.40 9.55
CA LYS A 142 18.23 11.76 9.74
C LYS A 142 17.63 12.35 11.01
N THR A 143 18.49 12.71 11.97
CA THR A 143 18.08 13.26 13.27
C THR A 143 17.68 14.74 13.21
N SER A 144 18.12 15.46 12.17
CA SER A 144 17.80 16.87 11.95
C SER A 144 17.38 17.06 10.49
N PRO A 145 16.12 16.75 10.16
CA PRO A 145 15.64 16.87 8.79
C PRO A 145 15.56 18.34 8.36
N VAL A 146 16.16 18.65 7.22
CA VAL A 146 16.13 19.98 6.60
C VAL A 146 15.57 19.92 5.18
N GLY A 147 14.91 20.97 4.74
CA GLY A 147 14.36 21.08 3.39
C GLY A 147 13.42 19.89 3.08
N PHE A 148 13.75 19.12 2.03
CA PHE A 148 12.94 18.02 1.53
C PHE A 148 13.09 16.68 2.31
N ASP A 149 13.89 16.63 3.35
CA ASP A 149 14.06 15.42 4.17
C ASP A 149 12.77 14.94 4.85
N LYS A 150 11.77 15.81 4.97
CA LYS A 150 10.43 15.46 5.48
C LYS A 150 9.63 14.62 4.50
N LEU A 151 9.87 14.76 3.18
CA LEU A 151 9.17 13.98 2.17
C LEU A 151 9.49 12.50 2.38
N ASN A 152 8.44 11.67 2.34
CA ASN A 152 8.49 10.23 2.62
C ASN A 152 9.01 9.84 4.03
N ASN A 153 9.13 10.82 4.94
CA ASN A 153 9.57 10.62 6.33
C ASN A 153 8.59 11.27 7.31
N GLN A 154 7.33 11.03 7.11
CA GLN A 154 6.19 11.58 7.86
C GLN A 154 4.99 10.64 7.74
N PHE A 155 3.83 11.06 8.23
CA PHE A 155 2.58 10.36 7.96
C PHE A 155 2.30 10.30 6.45
N VAL A 156 2.03 9.11 5.95
CA VAL A 156 1.69 8.85 4.54
C VAL A 156 0.41 8.05 4.49
N PHE A 157 -0.50 8.45 3.62
CA PHE A 157 -1.72 7.72 3.34
C PHE A 157 -1.74 7.24 1.89
N ASN A 158 -2.03 5.95 1.70
CA ASN A 158 -2.17 5.33 0.39
C ASN A 158 -3.59 4.82 0.22
N ILE A 159 -4.16 4.98 -0.97
CA ILE A 159 -5.46 4.42 -1.36
C ILE A 159 -5.43 4.03 -2.82
N GLY A 160 -6.01 2.89 -3.16
CA GLY A 160 -6.01 2.43 -4.54
C GLY A 160 -6.61 1.04 -4.75
N ALA A 161 -6.20 0.44 -5.86
CA ALA A 161 -6.61 -0.89 -6.29
C ALA A 161 -5.66 -1.95 -5.74
N SER A 162 -6.22 -3.09 -5.34
CA SER A 162 -5.50 -4.30 -4.92
C SER A 162 -5.82 -5.44 -5.87
N PHE A 163 -4.79 -6.14 -6.29
CA PHE A 163 -4.88 -7.27 -7.22
C PHE A 163 -4.33 -8.52 -6.55
N ASN A 164 -5.00 -9.63 -6.79
CA ASN A 164 -4.56 -10.96 -6.39
C ASN A 164 -3.94 -11.64 -7.62
N LEU A 165 -2.67 -12.06 -7.53
CA LEU A 165 -1.91 -12.64 -8.63
C LEU A 165 -1.74 -14.15 -8.48
#